data_d646c9c55695d36d64662ce66496d1f4
#
_entry.id   d646c9c55695d36d64662ce66496d1f4
#
_cell.length_a   1.000
_cell.length_b   1.000
_cell.length_c   1.000
_cell.angle_alpha   90.00
_cell.angle_beta   90.00
_cell.angle_gamma   90.00
#
_symmetry.space_group_name_H-M   'P 1'
#
loop_
_entity.id
_entity.type
_entity.pdbx_description
1 polymer ?
#
loop_
_entity_poly.entity_id
_entity_poly.type
_entity_poly.pdbx_seq_one_letter_code
_entity_poly.pdbx_strand_id
1 'polypeptide(L)'
;ESRGLGDVYKRQEKGYEVHGIVRRASTFNTDRLEHIYKDPLVDNTNLYLHYGDLADAVQLVKLLYELQPEEIYNLGAQSHVRVSFDIPEYTGDVTGVGAVRILEAIREAGLVGKVRYYQASSSEMFGKVQEVPQVETTPFWPRSPYACAKVYAHWLTVNYRESYGMHASSGILFNHESPRRGETL
;
A
#
# COMPACT_ATOMS: atom_id res chain seq x y z
N GLU A 1 6.97 -8.44 6.92
CA GLU A 1 6.52 -7.43 5.93
C GLU A 1 6.93 -6.02 6.37
N SER A 2 8.15 -5.64 6.03
CA SER A 2 8.78 -4.44 6.59
C SER A 2 8.84 -3.23 5.64
N ARG A 3 8.18 -3.30 4.48
CA ARG A 3 8.32 -2.27 3.44
C ARG A 3 7.80 -0.88 3.85
N GLY A 4 6.81 -0.82 4.75
CA GLY A 4 6.27 0.45 5.25
C GLY A 4 7.04 1.09 6.41
N LEU A 5 7.90 0.35 7.09
CA LEU A 5 8.54 0.81 8.32
C LEU A 5 9.50 1.99 8.11
N GLY A 6 10.27 1.97 7.02
CA GLY A 6 11.16 3.09 6.67
C GLY A 6 10.42 4.39 6.40
N ASP A 7 9.22 4.30 5.81
CA ASP A 7 8.36 5.45 5.56
C ASP A 7 7.79 6.03 6.86
N VAL A 8 7.35 5.19 7.79
CA VAL A 8 6.86 5.62 9.11
C VAL A 8 7.92 6.45 9.83
N TYR A 9 9.15 5.96 9.93
CA TYR A 9 10.24 6.69 10.56
C TYR A 9 10.50 8.05 9.95
N LYS A 10 10.70 8.09 8.63
CA LYS A 10 11.00 9.33 7.93
C LYS A 10 9.91 10.37 8.06
N ARG A 11 8.66 9.94 8.17
CA ARG A 11 7.53 10.86 8.33
C ARG A 11 7.46 11.39 9.75
N GLN A 12 7.67 10.54 10.76
CA GLN A 12 7.76 10.99 12.14
C GLN A 12 8.89 12.02 12.33
N GLU A 13 10.08 11.77 11.77
CA GLU A 13 11.20 12.70 11.78
C GLU A 13 10.87 14.07 11.13
N LYS A 14 9.96 14.07 10.15
CA LYS A 14 9.48 15.29 9.48
C LYS A 14 8.29 15.95 10.18
N GLY A 15 7.86 15.44 11.33
CA GLY A 15 6.76 15.99 12.10
C GLY A 15 5.36 15.62 11.60
N TYR A 16 5.21 14.60 10.75
CA TYR A 16 3.90 14.10 10.34
C TYR A 16 3.23 13.35 11.49
N GLU A 17 1.93 13.49 11.59
CA GLU A 17 1.07 12.55 12.31
C GLU A 17 0.83 11.34 11.40
N VAL A 18 1.26 10.16 11.83
CA VAL A 18 1.26 8.95 11.01
C VAL A 18 0.21 7.96 11.52
N HIS A 19 -0.70 7.57 10.65
CA HIS A 19 -1.72 6.58 10.92
C HIS A 19 -1.42 5.29 10.14
N GLY A 20 -1.10 4.22 10.85
CA GLY A 20 -0.83 2.90 10.27
C GLY A 20 -2.05 1.97 10.37
N ILE A 21 -2.36 1.23 9.29
CA ILE A 21 -3.36 0.19 9.31
C ILE A 21 -2.67 -1.15 9.57
N VAL A 22 -3.10 -1.87 10.60
CA VAL A 22 -2.63 -3.21 10.96
C VAL A 22 -3.77 -4.21 10.94
N ARG A 23 -3.56 -5.39 10.35
CA ARG A 23 -4.56 -6.47 10.38
C ARG A 23 -4.67 -7.05 11.79
N ARG A 24 -5.90 -7.40 12.18
CA ARG A 24 -6.09 -8.25 13.34
C ARG A 24 -5.53 -9.64 13.07
N ALA A 25 -4.68 -10.12 13.93
CA ALA A 25 -4.11 -11.47 13.91
C ALA A 25 -4.19 -12.07 15.30
N SER A 26 -4.25 -13.40 15.38
CA SER A 26 -4.18 -14.14 16.65
C SER A 26 -2.77 -14.17 17.26
N THR A 27 -1.77 -13.80 16.48
CA THR A 27 -0.38 -13.65 16.89
C THR A 27 0.07 -12.21 16.77
N PHE A 28 1.05 -11.80 17.54
CA PHE A 28 1.66 -10.48 17.42
C PHE A 28 2.24 -10.29 16.02
N ASN A 29 1.85 -9.20 15.36
CA ASN A 29 2.34 -8.80 14.03
C ASN A 29 2.89 -7.37 14.02
N THR A 30 3.13 -6.80 15.20
CA THR A 30 3.63 -5.43 15.40
C THR A 30 5.05 -5.36 15.95
N ASP A 31 5.74 -6.48 16.13
CA ASP A 31 7.09 -6.57 16.73
C ASP A 31 8.07 -5.55 16.12
N ARG A 32 7.95 -5.30 14.81
CA ARG A 32 8.81 -4.33 14.12
C ARG A 32 8.47 -2.88 14.41
N LEU A 33 7.30 -2.61 15.00
CA LEU A 33 6.83 -1.28 15.36
C LEU A 33 7.03 -0.98 16.86
N GLU A 34 7.22 -1.99 17.70
CA GLU A 34 7.27 -1.85 19.16
C GLU A 34 8.26 -0.78 19.63
N HIS A 35 9.42 -0.70 19.00
CA HIS A 35 10.47 0.24 19.37
C HIS A 35 10.18 1.71 18.98
N ILE A 36 9.14 1.96 18.14
CA ILE A 36 8.68 3.30 17.76
C ILE A 36 7.27 3.59 18.22
N TYR A 37 6.50 2.56 18.58
CA TYR A 37 5.16 2.72 19.08
C TYR A 37 5.21 3.15 20.56
N LYS A 38 4.53 4.22 20.85
CA LYS A 38 4.27 4.70 22.19
C LYS A 38 2.76 4.72 22.39
N ASP A 39 2.31 4.42 23.61
CA ASP A 39 0.89 4.46 23.92
C ASP A 39 0.37 5.92 23.80
N PRO A 40 -0.57 6.19 22.89
CA PRO A 40 -1.10 7.54 22.69
C PRO A 40 -1.77 8.15 23.93
N LEU A 41 -2.15 7.33 24.90
CA LEU A 41 -2.78 7.77 26.16
C LEU A 41 -1.75 8.21 27.21
N VAL A 42 -0.50 7.78 27.06
CA VAL A 42 0.57 8.02 28.05
C VAL A 42 1.59 9.01 27.55
N ASP A 43 1.95 8.92 26.29
CA ASP A 43 3.00 9.71 25.66
C ASP A 43 2.45 10.61 24.54
N ASN A 44 3.10 11.77 24.37
CA ASN A 44 2.87 12.59 23.20
C ASN A 44 3.47 11.88 21.98
N THR A 45 2.63 11.16 21.23
CA THR A 45 3.04 10.36 20.07
C THR A 45 2.48 10.94 18.78
N ASN A 46 3.17 10.70 17.69
CA ASN A 46 2.71 11.01 16.33
C ASN A 46 2.56 9.73 15.47
N LEU A 47 2.46 8.54 16.09
CA LEU A 47 2.15 7.28 15.43
C LEU A 47 0.92 6.64 16.08
N TYR A 48 -0.12 6.48 15.28
CA TYR A 48 -1.39 5.85 15.67
C TYR A 48 -1.60 4.59 14.86
N LEU A 49 -1.96 3.48 15.50
CA LEU A 49 -2.24 2.22 14.84
C LEU A 49 -3.74 1.92 14.88
N HIS A 50 -4.31 1.64 13.73
CA HIS A 50 -5.72 1.30 13.55
C HIS A 50 -5.85 -0.13 13.06
N TYR A 51 -6.78 -0.88 13.63
CA TYR A 51 -7.12 -2.18 13.06
C TYR A 51 -7.90 -1.99 11.77
N GLY A 52 -7.50 -2.69 10.71
CA GLY A 52 -8.16 -2.65 9.42
C GLY A 52 -7.63 -3.72 8.47
N ASP A 53 -8.38 -3.98 7.40
CA ASP A 53 -8.00 -4.90 6.33
C ASP A 53 -8.33 -4.28 4.97
N LEU A 54 -7.48 -4.50 3.98
CA LEU A 54 -7.75 -4.10 2.59
C LEU A 54 -8.94 -4.85 1.97
N ALA A 55 -9.36 -5.95 2.60
CA ALA A 55 -10.58 -6.66 2.23
C ALA A 55 -11.86 -6.03 2.80
N ASP A 56 -11.77 -5.09 3.76
CA ASP A 56 -12.92 -4.44 4.41
C ASP A 56 -13.12 -3.01 3.92
N ALA A 57 -13.95 -2.86 2.88
CA ALA A 57 -14.26 -1.56 2.29
C ALA A 57 -14.94 -0.59 3.30
N VAL A 58 -15.84 -1.11 4.13
CA VAL A 58 -16.61 -0.28 5.07
C VAL A 58 -15.69 0.34 6.12
N GLN A 59 -14.77 -0.46 6.65
CA GLN A 59 -13.81 0.02 7.64
C GLN A 59 -12.85 1.06 7.03
N LEU A 60 -12.42 0.87 5.78
CA LEU A 60 -11.57 1.84 5.08
C LEU A 60 -12.29 3.19 4.89
N VAL A 61 -13.53 3.17 4.44
CA VAL A 61 -14.34 4.41 4.29
C VAL A 61 -14.49 5.13 5.62
N LYS A 62 -14.86 4.40 6.69
CA LYS A 62 -15.00 4.96 8.03
C LYS A 62 -13.72 5.61 8.50
N LEU A 63 -12.60 4.90 8.38
CA LEU A 63 -11.29 5.39 8.82
C LEU A 63 -10.88 6.66 8.07
N LEU A 64 -11.01 6.69 6.74
CA LEU A 64 -10.67 7.87 5.95
C LEU A 64 -11.60 9.06 6.23
N TYR A 65 -12.88 8.79 6.49
CA TYR A 65 -13.83 9.83 6.89
C TYR A 65 -13.48 10.46 8.25
N GLU A 66 -13.05 9.65 9.22
CA GLU A 66 -12.65 10.10 10.55
C GLU A 66 -11.31 10.84 10.54
N LEU A 67 -10.31 10.33 9.83
CA LEU A 67 -8.96 10.85 9.84
C LEU A 67 -8.74 12.04 8.90
N GLN A 68 -9.48 12.13 7.79
CA GLN A 68 -9.30 13.16 6.76
C GLN A 68 -7.82 13.37 6.37
N PRO A 69 -7.08 12.32 5.99
CA PRO A 69 -5.64 12.41 5.77
C PRO A 69 -5.30 13.29 4.56
N GLU A 70 -4.13 13.94 4.60
CA GLU A 70 -3.58 14.69 3.46
C GLU A 70 -2.84 13.78 2.46
N GLU A 71 -2.29 12.66 2.94
CA GLU A 71 -1.50 11.72 2.15
C GLU A 71 -1.85 10.29 2.50
N ILE A 72 -2.00 9.45 1.48
CA ILE A 72 -2.24 8.00 1.64
C ILE A 72 -1.18 7.23 0.86
N TYR A 73 -0.51 6.30 1.53
CA TYR A 73 0.50 5.42 0.94
C TYR A 73 0.02 3.97 1.00
N ASN A 74 -0.44 3.45 -0.14
CA ASN A 74 -0.81 2.05 -0.24
C ASN A 74 0.42 1.18 -0.49
N LEU A 75 0.99 0.66 0.59
CA LEU A 75 2.09 -0.30 0.58
C LEU A 75 1.60 -1.73 0.86
N GLY A 76 0.32 -1.87 1.18
CA GLY A 76 -0.31 -3.15 1.54
C GLY A 76 -0.46 -4.08 0.32
N ALA A 77 -0.07 -5.33 0.49
CA ALA A 77 -0.22 -6.38 -0.51
C ALA A 77 0.06 -7.76 0.10
N GLN A 78 -0.45 -8.82 -0.54
CA GLN A 78 0.17 -10.13 -0.44
C GLN A 78 1.40 -10.11 -1.37
N SER A 79 2.60 -9.86 -0.84
CA SER A 79 3.77 -9.47 -1.62
C SER A 79 4.73 -10.58 -1.98
N HIS A 80 4.53 -11.79 -1.47
CA HIS A 80 5.38 -12.94 -1.75
C HIS A 80 4.99 -13.59 -3.08
N VAL A 81 5.84 -13.45 -4.11
CA VAL A 81 5.54 -13.91 -5.48
C VAL A 81 5.23 -15.41 -5.52
N ARG A 82 6.04 -16.26 -4.87
CA ARG A 82 5.81 -17.71 -4.88
C ARG A 82 4.47 -18.07 -4.24
N VAL A 83 4.16 -17.51 -3.09
CA VAL A 83 2.89 -17.74 -2.38
C VAL A 83 1.68 -17.31 -3.20
N SER A 84 1.82 -16.33 -4.10
CA SER A 84 0.72 -15.90 -4.96
C SER A 84 0.18 -17.00 -5.88
N PHE A 85 1.00 -18.00 -6.21
CA PHE A 85 0.55 -19.17 -6.98
C PHE A 85 -0.27 -20.14 -6.14
N ASP A 86 -0.04 -20.20 -4.83
CA ASP A 86 -0.74 -21.08 -3.92
C ASP A 86 -2.10 -20.49 -3.49
N ILE A 87 -2.20 -19.15 -3.43
CA ILE A 87 -3.41 -18.42 -3.01
C ILE A 87 -3.74 -17.26 -3.98
N PRO A 88 -4.00 -17.54 -5.28
CA PRO A 88 -4.15 -16.51 -6.29
C PRO A 88 -5.37 -15.60 -6.07
N GLU A 89 -6.48 -16.14 -5.59
CA GLU A 89 -7.70 -15.37 -5.29
C GLU A 89 -7.46 -14.34 -4.19
N TYR A 90 -6.91 -14.78 -3.06
CA TYR A 90 -6.56 -13.88 -1.96
C TYR A 90 -5.56 -12.81 -2.40
N THR A 91 -4.56 -13.20 -3.21
CA THR A 91 -3.57 -12.27 -3.76
C THR A 91 -4.24 -11.21 -4.64
N GLY A 92 -5.15 -11.62 -5.51
CA GLY A 92 -5.92 -10.72 -6.36
C GLY A 92 -6.81 -9.78 -5.55
N ASP A 93 -7.52 -10.31 -4.58
CA ASP A 93 -8.44 -9.56 -3.72
C ASP A 93 -7.70 -8.49 -2.88
N VAL A 94 -6.68 -8.88 -2.14
CA VAL A 94 -5.97 -7.96 -1.25
C VAL A 94 -5.07 -6.98 -2.02
N THR A 95 -4.35 -7.46 -3.04
CA THR A 95 -3.36 -6.63 -3.74
C THR A 95 -3.98 -5.79 -4.85
N GLY A 96 -4.91 -6.36 -5.61
CA GLY A 96 -5.58 -5.69 -6.73
C GLY A 96 -6.83 -4.94 -6.28
N VAL A 97 -7.84 -5.67 -5.82
CA VAL A 97 -9.13 -5.09 -5.40
C VAL A 97 -8.99 -4.24 -4.14
N GLY A 98 -8.05 -4.58 -3.24
CA GLY A 98 -7.72 -3.76 -2.07
C GLY A 98 -7.31 -2.33 -2.43
N ALA A 99 -6.54 -2.14 -3.52
CA ALA A 99 -6.20 -0.81 -4.03
C ALA A 99 -7.45 -0.05 -4.49
N VAL A 100 -8.38 -0.73 -5.17
CA VAL A 100 -9.65 -0.12 -5.59
C VAL A 100 -10.50 0.28 -4.39
N ARG A 101 -10.55 -0.55 -3.34
CA ARG A 101 -11.28 -0.22 -2.10
C ARG A 101 -10.76 1.07 -1.45
N ILE A 102 -9.45 1.30 -1.45
CA ILE A 102 -8.89 2.57 -0.96
C ILE A 102 -9.29 3.74 -1.86
N LEU A 103 -9.18 3.59 -3.18
CA LEU A 103 -9.56 4.62 -4.14
C LEU A 103 -11.04 4.98 -4.03
N GLU A 104 -11.92 3.99 -3.88
CA GLU A 104 -13.34 4.22 -3.62
C GLU A 104 -13.57 4.86 -2.25
N ALA A 105 -12.87 4.42 -1.21
CA ALA A 105 -12.96 5.02 0.11
C ALA A 105 -12.57 6.51 0.11
N ILE A 106 -11.58 6.91 -0.69
CA ILE A 106 -11.24 8.32 -0.91
C ILE A 106 -12.41 9.10 -1.52
N ARG A 107 -13.11 8.52 -2.49
CA ARG A 107 -14.28 9.15 -3.12
C ARG A 107 -15.45 9.26 -2.14
N GLU A 108 -15.80 8.18 -1.48
CA GLU A 108 -16.91 8.11 -0.52
C GLU A 108 -16.69 9.04 0.70
N ALA A 109 -15.44 9.18 1.16
CA ALA A 109 -15.09 10.11 2.23
C ALA A 109 -15.02 11.59 1.79
N GLY A 110 -15.26 11.91 0.50
CA GLY A 110 -15.22 13.28 -0.02
C GLY A 110 -13.81 13.87 -0.05
N LEU A 111 -12.79 13.06 -0.25
CA LEU A 111 -11.38 13.44 -0.21
C LEU A 111 -10.75 13.68 -1.60
N VAL A 112 -11.50 13.48 -2.68
CA VAL A 112 -11.04 13.80 -4.03
C VAL A 112 -10.62 15.26 -4.11
N GLY A 113 -9.43 15.53 -4.63
CA GLY A 113 -8.84 16.88 -4.70
C GLY A 113 -8.23 17.41 -3.39
N LYS A 114 -8.36 16.66 -2.29
CA LYS A 114 -7.78 17.01 -0.98
C LYS A 114 -6.60 16.11 -0.61
N VAL A 115 -6.70 14.81 -0.90
CA VAL A 115 -5.71 13.80 -0.54
C VAL A 115 -4.76 13.52 -1.70
N ARG A 116 -3.49 13.25 -1.38
CA ARG A 116 -2.48 12.71 -2.30
C ARG A 116 -2.34 11.21 -2.07
N TYR A 117 -2.72 10.42 -3.06
CA TYR A 117 -2.63 8.97 -3.00
C TYR A 117 -1.40 8.46 -3.75
N TYR A 118 -0.64 7.59 -3.09
CA TYR A 118 0.50 6.86 -3.68
C TYR A 118 0.24 5.36 -3.67
N GLN A 119 0.37 4.73 -4.85
CA GLN A 119 0.29 3.29 -5.04
C GLN A 119 1.69 2.70 -5.21
N ALA A 120 2.07 1.78 -4.34
CA ALA A 120 3.26 0.96 -4.55
C ALA A 120 2.99 -0.06 -5.65
N SER A 121 3.46 0.24 -6.84
CA SER A 121 3.53 -0.69 -7.96
C SER A 121 4.84 -1.50 -7.90
N SER A 122 5.11 -2.37 -8.86
CA SER A 122 6.21 -3.32 -8.78
C SER A 122 6.87 -3.54 -10.14
N SER A 123 8.19 -3.73 -10.17
CA SER A 123 8.93 -4.17 -11.36
C SER A 123 8.47 -5.55 -11.88
N GLU A 124 7.86 -6.38 -11.01
CA GLU A 124 7.25 -7.66 -11.39
C GLU A 124 6.16 -7.51 -12.48
N MET A 125 5.58 -6.31 -12.63
CA MET A 125 4.62 -6.02 -13.69
C MET A 125 5.23 -6.18 -15.10
N PHE A 126 6.52 -5.89 -15.27
CA PHE A 126 7.22 -6.10 -16.54
C PHE A 126 7.37 -7.58 -16.89
N GLY A 127 7.54 -8.46 -15.89
CA GLY A 127 7.53 -9.92 -16.03
C GLY A 127 8.45 -10.44 -17.14
N LYS A 128 7.86 -10.89 -18.28
CA LYS A 128 8.63 -11.22 -19.48
C LYS A 128 8.98 -9.95 -20.21
N VAL A 129 10.11 -9.36 -19.85
CA VAL A 129 10.60 -8.07 -20.32
C VAL A 129 10.59 -7.97 -21.84
N GLN A 130 10.02 -6.89 -22.38
CA GLN A 130 9.89 -6.68 -23.82
C GLN A 130 11.03 -5.81 -24.40
N GLU A 131 11.65 -5.00 -23.55
CA GLU A 131 12.80 -4.15 -23.93
C GLU A 131 13.74 -3.93 -22.74
N VAL A 132 15.01 -3.63 -23.03
CA VAL A 132 16.05 -3.35 -22.03
C VAL A 132 16.85 -2.13 -22.50
N PRO A 133 16.98 -1.09 -21.65
CA PRO A 133 16.37 -0.90 -20.33
C PRO A 133 14.85 -0.69 -20.41
N GLN A 134 14.12 -0.98 -19.30
CA GLN A 134 12.72 -0.63 -19.19
C GLN A 134 12.55 0.88 -18.98
N VAL A 135 11.50 1.42 -19.59
CA VAL A 135 11.07 2.80 -19.45
C VAL A 135 9.56 2.84 -19.11
N GLU A 136 9.02 4.02 -18.87
CA GLU A 136 7.61 4.18 -18.46
C GLU A 136 6.61 3.67 -19.50
N THR A 137 7.01 3.62 -20.78
CA THR A 137 6.20 3.12 -21.91
C THR A 137 6.41 1.64 -22.20
N THR A 138 7.35 0.96 -21.54
CA THR A 138 7.58 -0.47 -21.70
C THR A 138 6.34 -1.27 -21.35
N PRO A 139 5.81 -2.12 -22.27
CA PRO A 139 4.60 -2.91 -21.99
C PRO A 139 4.78 -3.86 -20.81
N PHE A 140 3.74 -3.97 -19.97
CA PHE A 140 3.70 -4.96 -18.91
C PHE A 140 3.34 -6.33 -19.46
N TRP A 141 4.08 -7.35 -19.00
CA TRP A 141 3.82 -8.76 -19.31
C TRP A 141 3.95 -9.62 -18.05
N PRO A 142 3.03 -9.47 -17.08
CA PRO A 142 3.12 -10.10 -15.77
C PRO A 142 3.18 -11.63 -15.88
N ARG A 143 3.96 -12.27 -14.98
CA ARG A 143 4.21 -13.70 -15.00
C ARG A 143 3.84 -14.41 -13.69
N SER A 144 3.12 -13.71 -12.80
CA SER A 144 2.61 -14.26 -11.54
C SER A 144 1.25 -13.66 -11.19
N PRO A 145 0.42 -14.33 -10.38
CA PRO A 145 -0.82 -13.75 -9.86
C PRO A 145 -0.58 -12.41 -9.11
N TYR A 146 0.51 -12.31 -8.36
CA TYR A 146 0.94 -11.07 -7.73
C TYR A 146 1.18 -9.95 -8.75
N ALA A 147 1.95 -10.23 -9.79
CA ALA A 147 2.24 -9.25 -10.83
C ALA A 147 0.98 -8.79 -11.57
N CYS A 148 0.05 -9.72 -11.88
CA CYS A 148 -1.25 -9.40 -12.47
C CYS A 148 -2.08 -8.48 -11.58
N ALA A 149 -2.13 -8.76 -10.27
CA ALA A 149 -2.83 -7.94 -9.29
C ALA A 149 -2.20 -6.53 -9.19
N LYS A 150 -0.87 -6.42 -9.26
CA LYS A 150 -0.16 -5.13 -9.28
C LYS A 150 -0.42 -4.35 -10.56
N VAL A 151 -0.50 -5.00 -11.73
CA VAL A 151 -0.90 -4.35 -13.01
C VAL A 151 -2.30 -3.78 -12.90
N TYR A 152 -3.25 -4.55 -12.34
CA TYR A 152 -4.61 -4.09 -12.11
C TYR A 152 -4.64 -2.85 -11.21
N ALA A 153 -4.00 -2.89 -10.03
CA ALA A 153 -3.91 -1.76 -9.11
C ALA A 153 -3.26 -0.52 -9.76
N HIS A 154 -2.20 -0.72 -10.55
CA HIS A 154 -1.51 0.34 -11.27
C HIS A 154 -2.44 1.06 -12.26
N TRP A 155 -3.10 0.30 -13.14
CA TRP A 155 -4.00 0.89 -14.13
C TRP A 155 -5.25 1.51 -13.52
N LEU A 156 -5.77 0.97 -12.43
CA LEU A 156 -6.88 1.61 -11.70
C LEU A 156 -6.42 2.94 -11.06
N THR A 157 -5.21 3.02 -10.56
CA THR A 157 -4.64 4.30 -10.06
C THR A 157 -4.57 5.35 -11.17
N VAL A 158 -4.10 4.97 -12.37
CA VAL A 158 -4.11 5.84 -13.55
C VAL A 158 -5.53 6.25 -13.92
N ASN A 159 -6.44 5.29 -14.00
CA ASN A 159 -7.83 5.52 -14.35
C ASN A 159 -8.54 6.50 -13.40
N TYR A 160 -8.35 6.33 -12.09
CA TYR A 160 -8.95 7.23 -11.09
C TYR A 160 -8.37 8.65 -11.17
N ARG A 161 -7.09 8.78 -11.47
CA ARG A 161 -6.50 10.11 -11.75
C ARG A 161 -7.16 10.77 -12.94
N GLU A 162 -7.34 10.05 -14.04
CA GLU A 162 -7.87 10.60 -15.29
C GLU A 162 -9.37 10.81 -15.25
N SER A 163 -10.13 9.86 -14.67
CA SER A 163 -11.59 9.89 -14.68
C SER A 163 -12.19 10.77 -13.60
N TYR A 164 -11.53 10.89 -12.44
CA TYR A 164 -12.08 11.61 -11.28
C TYR A 164 -11.24 12.81 -10.85
N GLY A 165 -10.14 13.11 -11.55
CA GLY A 165 -9.24 14.21 -11.16
C GLY A 165 -8.53 13.98 -9.83
N MET A 166 -8.41 12.72 -9.39
CA MET A 166 -7.75 12.38 -8.14
C MET A 166 -6.23 12.59 -8.25
N HIS A 167 -5.60 13.19 -7.25
CA HIS A 167 -4.14 13.18 -7.17
C HIS A 167 -3.67 11.77 -6.79
N ALA A 168 -3.46 10.93 -7.79
CA ALA A 168 -3.06 9.54 -7.62
C ALA A 168 -1.82 9.23 -8.47
N SER A 169 -0.76 8.73 -7.84
CA SER A 169 0.50 8.38 -8.48
C SER A 169 0.94 6.97 -8.13
N SER A 170 1.69 6.35 -9.04
CA SER A 170 2.25 5.01 -8.85
C SER A 170 3.77 5.05 -8.97
N GLY A 171 4.47 4.46 -7.97
CA GLY A 171 5.90 4.22 -8.08
C GLY A 171 6.17 2.78 -8.50
N ILE A 172 6.87 2.57 -9.61
CA ILE A 172 7.29 1.23 -10.04
C ILE A 172 8.55 0.86 -9.26
N LEU A 173 8.35 0.11 -8.17
CA LEU A 173 9.42 -0.25 -7.27
C LEU A 173 10.18 -1.49 -7.78
N PHE A 174 11.46 -1.31 -7.99
CA PHE A 174 12.42 -2.41 -8.18
C PHE A 174 12.87 -2.95 -6.82
N ASN A 175 13.70 -3.99 -6.83
CA ASN A 175 14.27 -4.51 -5.59
C ASN A 175 15.13 -3.43 -4.92
N HIS A 176 14.91 -3.23 -3.65
CA HIS A 176 15.68 -2.30 -2.83
C HIS A 176 15.98 -2.94 -1.48
N GLU A 177 17.15 -2.65 -0.97
CA GLU A 177 17.66 -3.27 0.24
C GLU A 177 17.72 -2.26 1.39
N SER A 178 17.53 -2.77 2.59
CA SER A 178 17.75 -2.03 3.82
C SER A 178 18.08 -3.01 4.96
N PRO A 179 18.69 -2.56 6.06
CA PRO A 179 18.89 -3.39 7.25
C PRO A 179 17.60 -3.95 7.85
N ARG A 180 16.45 -3.43 7.42
CA ARG A 180 15.11 -3.83 7.89
C ARG A 180 14.36 -4.76 6.91
N ARG A 181 14.98 -5.13 5.79
CA ARG A 181 14.39 -6.11 4.87
C ARG A 181 14.36 -7.49 5.53
N GLY A 182 13.25 -8.21 5.37
CA GLY A 182 13.15 -9.59 5.85
C GLY A 182 14.09 -10.53 5.10
N GLU A 183 14.62 -11.54 5.79
CA GLU A 183 15.61 -12.49 5.26
C GLU A 183 15.06 -13.44 4.17
N THR A 184 13.74 -13.55 4.06
CA THR A 184 13.04 -14.57 3.22
C THR A 184 12.32 -13.97 2.01
N LEU A 185 12.89 -12.98 1.38
CA LEU A 185 12.30 -12.39 0.16
C LEU A 185 13.18 -12.63 -1.05
#